data_50a234dc493b3a919a94806051122067
#
_entry.id   50a234dc493b3a919a94806051122067
#
_cell.length_a   1.000
_cell.length_b   1.000
_cell.length_c   1.000
_cell.angle_alpha   90.00
_cell.angle_beta   90.00
_cell.angle_gamma   90.00
#
_symmetry.space_group_name_H-M   'P 1'
#
loop_
_entity.id
_entity.type
_entity.pdbx_description
1 polymer ?
#
loop_
_entity_poly.entity_id
_entity_poly.type
_entity_poly.pdbx_seq_one_letter_code
_entity_poly.pdbx_strand_id
1 'polypeptide(L)'
;MKEGYGSVVIKNPQGKHSLGVGILNKLNLIFEGSLGYFGVGSIDGPVVRITGRVGWSCAENMMAGKVVIEKNAGSCFGAAIRGGDLICKGSVGARTGIDMKGGTIIVGGDAGAFTGFMMQRGRIIVLGDAGINLGDSMYDGTIFIGGKIKSFGSDAIKAKITSDDISWLKRKLKVAEIGSNFDLNKMTKVVAGKKLWN
;
A
#
# COMPACT_ATOMS: atom_id res chain seq x y z
N MET A 1 -19.49 17.20 -16.10
CA MET A 1 -18.89 17.64 -14.83
C MET A 1 -17.71 18.53 -15.18
N LYS A 2 -17.59 19.74 -14.60
CA LYS A 2 -16.38 20.56 -14.76
C LYS A 2 -15.24 19.81 -14.04
N GLU A 3 -14.09 19.61 -14.71
CA GLU A 3 -12.91 19.07 -14.08
C GLU A 3 -12.47 20.04 -12.96
N GLY A 4 -12.59 19.61 -11.70
CA GLY A 4 -12.15 20.41 -10.55
C GLY A 4 -10.69 20.15 -10.26
N TYR A 5 -9.88 21.21 -10.29
CA TYR A 5 -8.51 21.23 -9.78
C TYR A 5 -8.49 22.13 -8.54
N GLY A 6 -7.68 21.79 -7.56
CA GLY A 6 -7.53 22.63 -6.37
C GLY A 6 -6.78 21.93 -5.26
N SER A 7 -6.50 22.71 -4.22
CA SER A 7 -5.90 22.21 -2.98
C SER A 7 -6.84 22.47 -1.82
N VAL A 8 -7.06 21.46 -0.99
CA VAL A 8 -7.90 21.53 0.21
C VAL A 8 -7.11 21.05 1.41
N VAL A 9 -7.09 21.84 2.47
CA VAL A 9 -6.48 21.48 3.75
C VAL A 9 -7.58 21.27 4.77
N ILE A 10 -7.64 20.08 5.34
CA ILE A 10 -8.58 19.68 6.40
C ILE A 10 -7.82 19.65 7.73
N LYS A 11 -8.07 20.60 8.59
CA LYS A 11 -7.44 20.71 9.91
C LYS A 11 -8.20 19.92 10.96
N ASN A 12 -7.45 19.26 11.87
CA ASN A 12 -7.99 18.57 13.04
C ASN A 12 -9.11 17.57 12.72
N PRO A 13 -8.89 16.57 11.85
CA PRO A 13 -9.91 15.58 11.50
C PRO A 13 -10.31 14.66 12.67
N GLN A 14 -9.54 14.66 13.77
CA GLN A 14 -9.86 14.00 15.04
C GLN A 14 -10.18 12.50 14.92
N GLY A 15 -9.57 11.80 13.98
CA GLY A 15 -9.82 10.36 13.77
C GLY A 15 -11.21 10.02 13.23
N LYS A 16 -11.93 10.98 12.65
CA LYS A 16 -13.25 10.72 12.05
C LYS A 16 -13.14 9.71 10.92
N HIS A 17 -14.18 8.89 10.79
CA HIS A 17 -14.28 7.84 9.77
C HIS A 17 -14.72 8.39 8.42
N SER A 18 -14.42 7.66 7.35
CA SER A 18 -14.90 7.88 5.98
C SER A 18 -14.66 9.28 5.41
N LEU A 19 -13.64 10.00 5.90
CA LEU A 19 -13.27 11.29 5.32
C LEU A 19 -12.56 11.09 3.98
N GLY A 20 -12.91 11.93 2.99
CA GLY A 20 -12.31 11.93 1.66
C GLY A 20 -12.66 10.72 0.79
N VAL A 21 -13.75 10.01 1.10
CA VAL A 21 -14.22 8.86 0.31
C VAL A 21 -14.87 9.32 -1.00
N GLY A 22 -14.65 8.57 -2.09
CA GLY A 22 -15.32 8.77 -3.37
C GLY A 22 -14.91 10.03 -4.14
N ILE A 23 -13.72 10.58 -3.88
CA ILE A 23 -13.22 11.74 -4.61
C ILE A 23 -12.67 11.28 -5.97
N LEU A 24 -13.28 11.76 -7.04
CA LEU A 24 -12.95 11.39 -8.43
C LEU A 24 -12.21 12.51 -9.19
N ASN A 25 -11.91 13.60 -8.51
CA ASN A 25 -11.25 14.76 -9.09
C ASN A 25 -9.76 14.80 -8.75
N LYS A 26 -8.95 15.40 -9.63
CA LYS A 26 -7.50 15.59 -9.41
C LYS A 26 -7.22 16.70 -8.41
N LEU A 27 -7.63 16.50 -7.16
CA LEU A 27 -7.41 17.43 -6.06
C LEU A 27 -6.13 17.11 -5.28
N ASN A 28 -5.51 18.13 -4.72
CA ASN A 28 -4.49 17.98 -3.68
C ASN A 28 -5.17 18.11 -2.32
N LEU A 29 -5.16 17.05 -1.53
CA LEU A 29 -5.80 17.00 -0.21
C LEU A 29 -4.76 16.83 0.87
N ILE A 30 -4.80 17.67 1.90
CA ILE A 30 -3.96 17.54 3.08
C ILE A 30 -4.87 17.41 4.30
N PHE A 31 -4.75 16.29 5.01
CA PHE A 31 -5.36 16.11 6.33
C PHE A 31 -4.30 16.35 7.40
N GLU A 32 -4.42 17.46 8.12
CA GLU A 32 -3.54 17.79 9.25
C GLU A 32 -4.02 17.08 10.52
N GLY A 33 -3.70 15.81 10.65
CA GLY A 33 -4.09 14.95 11.76
C GLY A 33 -4.36 13.52 11.32
N SER A 34 -4.98 12.74 12.21
CA SER A 34 -5.28 11.32 11.99
C SER A 34 -6.69 11.13 11.45
N LEU A 35 -6.89 10.09 10.63
CA LEU A 35 -8.20 9.63 10.18
C LEU A 35 -8.58 8.32 10.88
N GLY A 36 -9.88 8.08 10.98
CA GLY A 36 -10.43 6.80 11.44
C GLY A 36 -10.46 5.75 10.34
N TYR A 37 -11.49 4.89 10.38
CA TYR A 37 -11.69 3.80 9.42
C TYR A 37 -12.18 4.33 8.08
N PHE A 38 -11.87 3.61 6.98
CA PHE A 38 -12.34 3.88 5.61
C PHE A 38 -11.94 5.27 5.08
N GLY A 39 -10.88 5.90 5.62
CA GLY A 39 -10.39 7.17 5.10
C GLY A 39 -9.93 7.05 3.65
N VAL A 40 -10.28 8.02 2.81
CA VAL A 40 -9.90 8.16 1.39
C VAL A 40 -10.16 6.90 0.55
N GLY A 41 -11.22 6.15 0.87
CA GLY A 41 -11.64 4.99 0.09
C GLY A 41 -12.24 5.37 -1.26
N SER A 42 -12.17 4.46 -2.25
CA SER A 42 -12.79 4.57 -3.58
C SER A 42 -12.46 5.88 -4.32
N ILE A 43 -11.24 6.37 -4.16
CA ILE A 43 -10.76 7.59 -4.85
C ILE A 43 -10.21 7.27 -6.23
N ASP A 44 -10.32 8.26 -7.17
CA ASP A 44 -9.75 8.17 -8.51
C ASP A 44 -9.06 9.49 -8.89
N GLY A 45 -7.73 9.50 -8.80
CA GLY A 45 -6.87 10.58 -9.29
C GLY A 45 -6.37 11.62 -8.28
N PRO A 46 -6.92 11.81 -7.07
CA PRO A 46 -6.39 12.83 -6.16
C PRO A 46 -4.99 12.47 -5.63
N VAL A 47 -4.27 13.51 -5.20
CA VAL A 47 -3.06 13.38 -4.40
C VAL A 47 -3.42 13.72 -2.96
N VAL A 48 -3.23 12.77 -2.05
CA VAL A 48 -3.63 12.90 -0.65
C VAL A 48 -2.44 12.74 0.27
N ARG A 49 -2.31 13.63 1.25
CA ARG A 49 -1.36 13.53 2.35
C ARG A 49 -2.09 13.56 3.68
N ILE A 50 -1.79 12.60 4.56
CA ILE A 50 -2.33 12.50 5.90
C ILE A 50 -1.16 12.56 6.89
N THR A 51 -1.08 13.63 7.71
CA THR A 51 0.06 13.85 8.60
C THR A 51 0.04 12.97 9.85
N GLY A 52 -1.13 12.42 10.18
CA GLY A 52 -1.35 11.51 11.29
C GLY A 52 -1.30 10.04 10.89
N ARG A 53 -1.88 9.20 11.75
CA ARG A 53 -2.16 7.78 11.52
C ARG A 53 -3.54 7.60 10.89
N VAL A 54 -3.78 6.41 10.30
CA VAL A 54 -5.09 6.04 9.78
C VAL A 54 -5.58 4.74 10.38
N GLY A 55 -6.91 4.59 10.48
CA GLY A 55 -7.55 3.37 10.95
C GLY A 55 -7.60 2.26 9.90
N TRP A 56 -8.54 1.33 10.04
CA TRP A 56 -8.71 0.19 9.15
C TRP A 56 -9.28 0.60 7.78
N SER A 57 -8.97 -0.19 6.75
CA SER A 57 -9.48 -0.02 5.38
C SER A 57 -9.22 1.36 4.77
N CYS A 58 -8.12 2.02 5.15
CA CYS A 58 -7.71 3.25 4.48
C CYS A 58 -7.36 2.97 3.02
N ALA A 59 -7.83 3.81 2.10
CA ALA A 59 -7.67 3.72 0.66
C ALA A 59 -8.24 2.42 0.04
N GLU A 60 -9.24 1.82 0.67
CA GLU A 60 -9.97 0.67 0.12
C GLU A 60 -10.53 1.02 -1.27
N ASN A 61 -10.42 0.08 -2.23
CA ASN A 61 -10.87 0.27 -3.62
C ASN A 61 -10.30 1.50 -4.36
N MET A 62 -9.15 2.02 -3.94
CA MET A 62 -8.49 3.13 -4.66
C MET A 62 -8.25 2.76 -6.12
N MET A 63 -8.70 3.61 -7.07
CA MET A 63 -8.60 3.38 -8.50
C MET A 63 -7.33 3.98 -9.08
N ALA A 64 -6.99 5.21 -8.70
CA ALA A 64 -5.80 5.94 -9.14
C ALA A 64 -5.45 7.07 -8.15
N GLY A 65 -4.29 7.72 -8.37
CA GLY A 65 -3.81 8.82 -7.54
C GLY A 65 -2.64 8.44 -6.67
N LYS A 66 -2.33 9.28 -5.70
CA LYS A 66 -1.25 9.05 -4.73
C LYS A 66 -1.76 9.35 -3.32
N VAL A 67 -1.58 8.43 -2.39
CA VAL A 67 -1.92 8.63 -0.97
C VAL A 67 -0.68 8.41 -0.13
N VAL A 68 -0.36 9.37 0.73
CA VAL A 68 0.78 9.30 1.66
C VAL A 68 0.29 9.42 3.10
N ILE A 69 0.59 8.42 3.91
CA ILE A 69 0.37 8.40 5.35
C ILE A 69 1.73 8.60 6.04
N GLU A 70 1.88 9.67 6.81
CA GLU A 70 3.16 10.00 7.45
C GLU A 70 3.49 9.11 8.67
N LYS A 71 2.48 8.46 9.26
CA LYS A 71 2.64 7.57 10.42
C LYS A 71 2.13 6.17 10.09
N ASN A 72 1.53 5.48 11.04
CA ASN A 72 1.08 4.10 10.89
C ASN A 72 -0.33 4.00 10.30
N ALA A 73 -0.63 2.87 9.67
CA ALA A 73 -1.97 2.51 9.22
C ALA A 73 -2.48 1.23 9.89
N GLY A 74 -3.80 1.14 10.04
CA GLY A 74 -4.47 -0.03 10.58
C GLY A 74 -4.52 -1.23 9.61
N SER A 75 -5.35 -2.21 9.95
CA SER A 75 -5.56 -3.41 9.12
C SER A 75 -6.30 -3.11 7.83
N CYS A 76 -6.21 -4.01 6.85
CA CYS A 76 -6.83 -3.89 5.52
C CYS A 76 -6.41 -2.62 4.75
N PHE A 77 -5.22 -2.11 5.01
CA PHE A 77 -4.66 -0.96 4.29
C PHE A 77 -4.55 -1.25 2.80
N GLY A 78 -5.22 -0.45 1.97
CA GLY A 78 -5.28 -0.66 0.52
C GLY A 78 -6.03 -1.93 0.09
N ALA A 79 -7.04 -2.36 0.85
CA ALA A 79 -7.88 -3.49 0.45
C ALA A 79 -8.48 -3.27 -0.94
N ALA A 80 -8.42 -4.29 -1.80
CA ALA A 80 -8.95 -4.27 -3.16
C ALA A 80 -8.48 -3.09 -4.04
N ILE A 81 -7.32 -2.48 -3.71
CA ILE A 81 -6.74 -1.40 -4.53
C ILE A 81 -6.54 -1.87 -5.97
N ARG A 82 -6.90 -1.00 -6.94
CA ARG A 82 -6.84 -1.27 -8.37
C ARG A 82 -5.73 -0.52 -9.08
N GLY A 83 -5.28 0.62 -8.54
CA GLY A 83 -4.25 1.44 -9.17
C GLY A 83 -3.73 2.54 -8.25
N GLY A 84 -2.75 3.30 -8.73
CA GLY A 84 -2.11 4.38 -7.99
C GLY A 84 -1.00 3.91 -7.04
N ASP A 85 -0.47 4.85 -6.28
CA ASP A 85 0.59 4.64 -5.29
C ASP A 85 0.05 4.95 -3.88
N LEU A 86 -0.01 3.93 -3.02
CA LEU A 86 -0.45 4.03 -1.63
C LEU A 86 0.76 3.82 -0.71
N ILE A 87 1.12 4.85 0.05
CA ILE A 87 2.37 4.91 0.81
C ILE A 87 2.05 5.10 2.29
N CYS A 88 2.60 4.23 3.14
CA CYS A 88 2.62 4.39 4.59
C CYS A 88 4.08 4.48 5.04
N LYS A 89 4.51 5.62 5.61
CA LYS A 89 5.91 5.78 6.07
C LYS A 89 6.21 4.98 7.34
N GLY A 90 5.19 4.63 8.12
CA GLY A 90 5.29 3.75 9.28
C GLY A 90 4.91 2.31 8.98
N SER A 91 4.43 1.61 10.00
CA SER A 91 3.97 0.21 9.93
C SER A 91 2.48 0.11 9.61
N VAL A 92 2.09 -1.05 9.07
CA VAL A 92 0.70 -1.33 8.70
C VAL A 92 0.17 -2.59 9.39
N GLY A 93 -1.15 -2.67 9.55
CA GLY A 93 -1.82 -3.79 10.20
C GLY A 93 -1.92 -5.04 9.32
N ALA A 94 -2.68 -6.01 9.81
CA ALA A 94 -2.96 -7.26 9.11
C ALA A 94 -3.75 -7.03 7.82
N ARG A 95 -3.66 -7.97 6.87
CA ARG A 95 -4.39 -7.95 5.59
C ARG A 95 -4.13 -6.70 4.73
N THR A 96 -2.94 -6.12 4.84
CA THR A 96 -2.52 -5.05 3.92
C THR A 96 -2.49 -5.58 2.50
N GLY A 97 -3.15 -4.88 1.57
CA GLY A 97 -3.27 -5.30 0.17
C GLY A 97 -4.11 -6.56 -0.05
N ILE A 98 -5.02 -6.91 0.89
CA ILE A 98 -5.98 -8.00 0.66
C ILE A 98 -6.76 -7.76 -0.62
N ASP A 99 -6.92 -8.81 -1.44
CA ASP A 99 -7.65 -8.77 -2.72
C ASP A 99 -7.16 -7.67 -3.69
N MET A 100 -5.89 -7.30 -3.58
CA MET A 100 -5.27 -6.25 -4.42
C MET A 100 -5.35 -6.63 -5.90
N LYS A 101 -5.87 -5.72 -6.73
CA LYS A 101 -6.11 -5.92 -8.16
C LYS A 101 -5.14 -5.14 -9.06
N GLY A 102 -4.31 -4.29 -8.48
CA GLY A 102 -3.33 -3.46 -9.20
C GLY A 102 -2.72 -2.40 -8.31
N GLY A 103 -1.95 -1.48 -8.89
CA GLY A 103 -1.30 -0.40 -8.14
C GLY A 103 -0.05 -0.83 -7.36
N THR A 104 0.38 0.05 -6.48
CA THR A 104 1.56 -0.16 -5.63
C THR A 104 1.25 0.24 -4.19
N ILE A 105 1.54 -0.64 -3.23
CA ILE A 105 1.55 -0.32 -1.80
C ILE A 105 3.00 -0.28 -1.33
N ILE A 106 3.38 0.77 -0.60
CA ILE A 106 4.74 0.96 -0.06
C ILE A 106 4.65 1.20 1.44
N VAL A 107 5.36 0.41 2.22
CA VAL A 107 5.39 0.44 3.68
C VAL A 107 6.81 0.66 4.15
N GLY A 108 7.03 1.74 4.92
CA GLY A 108 8.35 2.08 5.46
C GLY A 108 8.74 1.28 6.71
N GLY A 109 7.77 0.77 7.45
CA GLY A 109 7.95 -0.09 8.62
C GLY A 109 7.54 -1.53 8.35
N ASP A 110 6.94 -2.16 9.35
CA ASP A 110 6.50 -3.56 9.32
C ASP A 110 5.09 -3.72 8.77
N ALA A 111 4.79 -4.92 8.27
CA ALA A 111 3.45 -5.30 7.84
C ALA A 111 2.92 -6.49 8.65
N GLY A 112 1.64 -6.45 8.99
CA GLY A 112 0.98 -7.47 9.81
C GLY A 112 0.75 -8.80 9.08
N ALA A 113 0.02 -9.70 9.74
CA ALA A 113 -0.33 -11.01 9.20
C ALA A 113 -1.17 -10.91 7.92
N PHE A 114 -1.09 -11.91 7.04
CA PHE A 114 -1.86 -12.00 5.81
C PHE A 114 -1.68 -10.82 4.85
N THR A 115 -0.52 -10.17 4.86
CA THR A 115 -0.21 -9.15 3.84
C THR A 115 -0.21 -9.78 2.45
N GLY A 116 -0.95 -9.18 1.50
CA GLY A 116 -1.14 -9.70 0.15
C GLY A 116 -2.08 -10.91 0.05
N PHE A 117 -2.96 -11.14 1.04
CA PHE A 117 -3.94 -12.22 1.01
C PHE A 117 -4.85 -12.10 -0.21
N MET A 118 -4.99 -13.19 -1.00
CA MET A 118 -5.76 -13.26 -2.24
C MET A 118 -5.39 -12.17 -3.28
N MET A 119 -4.15 -11.67 -3.23
CA MET A 119 -3.65 -10.68 -4.18
C MET A 119 -3.73 -11.20 -5.61
N GLN A 120 -4.34 -10.43 -6.52
CA GLN A 120 -4.56 -10.82 -7.92
C GLN A 120 -3.53 -10.18 -8.84
N ARG A 121 -3.08 -8.95 -8.57
CA ARG A 121 -2.08 -8.19 -9.34
C ARG A 121 -1.50 -7.07 -8.49
N GLY A 122 -0.48 -6.39 -9.03
CA GLY A 122 0.13 -5.22 -8.41
C GLY A 122 1.40 -5.57 -7.64
N ARG A 123 1.87 -4.63 -6.84
CA ARG A 123 3.13 -4.80 -6.11
C ARG A 123 3.04 -4.21 -4.70
N ILE A 124 3.57 -4.94 -3.73
CA ILE A 124 3.69 -4.50 -2.34
C ILE A 124 5.17 -4.42 -1.98
N ILE A 125 5.60 -3.33 -1.38
CA ILE A 125 6.96 -3.12 -0.85
C ILE A 125 6.83 -2.92 0.66
N VAL A 126 7.54 -3.71 1.46
CA VAL A 126 7.66 -3.56 2.91
C VAL A 126 9.14 -3.48 3.24
N LEU A 127 9.61 -2.38 3.83
CA LEU A 127 11.02 -2.22 4.19
C LEU A 127 11.37 -2.94 5.50
N GLY A 128 10.40 -3.12 6.41
CA GLY A 128 10.53 -3.86 7.66
C GLY A 128 10.17 -5.33 7.53
N ASP A 129 9.70 -5.88 8.64
CA ASP A 129 9.33 -7.29 8.79
C ASP A 129 7.91 -7.57 8.29
N ALA A 130 7.63 -8.81 7.89
CA ALA A 130 6.31 -9.29 7.54
C ALA A 130 5.80 -10.35 8.54
N GLY A 131 4.52 -10.25 8.91
CA GLY A 131 3.84 -11.18 9.80
C GLY A 131 3.69 -12.59 9.22
N ILE A 132 2.82 -13.40 9.86
CA ILE A 132 2.51 -14.76 9.41
C ILE A 132 1.64 -14.74 8.14
N ASN A 133 1.70 -15.82 7.37
CA ASN A 133 0.87 -16.09 6.19
C ASN A 133 0.99 -14.98 5.11
N LEU A 134 2.24 -14.54 4.85
CA LEU A 134 2.53 -13.58 3.78
C LEU A 134 2.15 -14.15 2.41
N GLY A 135 1.34 -13.42 1.64
CA GLY A 135 0.93 -13.80 0.29
C GLY A 135 0.01 -15.02 0.23
N ASP A 136 -0.70 -15.34 1.33
CA ASP A 136 -1.60 -16.48 1.37
C ASP A 136 -2.63 -16.40 0.24
N SER A 137 -2.80 -17.50 -0.50
CA SER A 137 -3.77 -17.63 -1.60
C SER A 137 -3.62 -16.57 -2.69
N MET A 138 -2.42 -15.99 -2.89
CA MET A 138 -2.22 -15.03 -3.96
C MET A 138 -2.28 -15.70 -5.34
N TYR A 139 -2.97 -15.05 -6.29
CA TYR A 139 -3.12 -15.53 -7.66
C TYR A 139 -1.99 -15.06 -8.57
N ASP A 140 -1.57 -13.80 -8.40
CA ASP A 140 -0.47 -13.15 -9.12
C ASP A 140 -0.02 -11.90 -8.33
N GLY A 141 0.94 -11.16 -8.87
CA GLY A 141 1.53 -9.99 -8.23
C GLY A 141 2.89 -10.28 -7.61
N THR A 142 3.45 -9.27 -6.98
CA THR A 142 4.79 -9.37 -6.39
C THR A 142 4.85 -8.63 -5.06
N ILE A 143 5.44 -9.28 -4.04
CA ILE A 143 5.69 -8.68 -2.74
C ILE A 143 7.20 -8.64 -2.51
N PHE A 144 7.73 -7.49 -2.08
CA PHE A 144 9.14 -7.31 -1.74
C PHE A 144 9.23 -7.00 -0.24
N ILE A 145 10.01 -7.80 0.51
CA ILE A 145 10.18 -7.69 1.95
C ILE A 145 11.65 -7.41 2.26
N GLY A 146 11.91 -6.33 2.99
CA GLY A 146 13.26 -5.93 3.40
C GLY A 146 13.74 -6.60 4.67
N GLY A 147 12.83 -6.93 5.58
CA GLY A 147 13.12 -7.57 6.85
C GLY A 147 12.85 -9.07 6.85
N LYS A 148 12.53 -9.60 8.03
CA LYS A 148 12.21 -11.01 8.25
C LYS A 148 10.76 -11.31 7.84
N ILE A 149 10.54 -12.53 7.33
CA ILE A 149 9.21 -13.06 7.05
C ILE A 149 8.91 -14.13 8.09
N LYS A 150 7.85 -13.92 8.88
CA LYS A 150 7.51 -14.84 9.97
C LYS A 150 7.02 -16.20 9.43
N SER A 151 6.15 -16.20 8.43
CA SER A 151 5.81 -17.39 7.63
C SER A 151 5.22 -16.98 6.28
N PHE A 152 5.35 -17.86 5.28
CA PHE A 152 4.65 -17.75 4.01
C PHE A 152 3.23 -18.31 4.16
N GLY A 153 2.28 -17.76 3.40
CA GLY A 153 0.96 -18.35 3.21
C GLY A 153 0.98 -19.45 2.16
N SER A 154 -0.18 -20.07 1.93
CA SER A 154 -0.36 -21.07 0.89
C SER A 154 -0.04 -20.48 -0.48
N ASP A 155 0.65 -21.26 -1.31
CA ASP A 155 1.05 -20.91 -2.69
C ASP A 155 2.02 -19.73 -2.84
N ALA A 156 2.44 -19.05 -1.77
CA ALA A 156 3.46 -18.01 -1.83
C ALA A 156 4.87 -18.61 -1.84
N ILE A 157 5.69 -18.24 -2.82
CA ILE A 157 7.06 -18.74 -2.96
C ILE A 157 8.08 -17.60 -3.11
N LYS A 158 9.32 -17.88 -2.71
CA LYS A 158 10.45 -16.97 -3.00
C LYS A 158 10.81 -17.02 -4.48
N ALA A 159 11.14 -15.85 -5.04
CA ALA A 159 11.65 -15.72 -6.39
C ALA A 159 12.96 -14.89 -6.40
N LYS A 160 13.73 -15.03 -7.46
CA LYS A 160 14.96 -14.25 -7.67
C LYS A 160 14.61 -12.80 -7.98
N ILE A 161 15.29 -11.87 -7.32
CA ILE A 161 15.23 -10.45 -7.66
C ILE A 161 16.03 -10.22 -8.95
N THR A 162 15.45 -9.48 -9.89
CA THR A 162 16.07 -9.13 -11.16
C THR A 162 16.61 -7.69 -11.14
N SER A 163 17.46 -7.33 -12.12
CA SER A 163 17.90 -5.95 -12.33
C SER A 163 16.74 -4.98 -12.56
N ASP A 164 15.68 -5.45 -13.24
CA ASP A 164 14.48 -4.66 -13.50
C ASP A 164 13.68 -4.41 -12.22
N ASP A 165 13.60 -5.41 -11.34
CA ASP A 165 13.01 -5.25 -10.01
C ASP A 165 13.75 -4.17 -9.22
N ILE A 166 15.08 -4.23 -9.16
CA ILE A 166 15.92 -3.23 -8.46
C ILE A 166 15.70 -1.83 -9.03
N SER A 167 15.70 -1.70 -10.35
CA SER A 167 15.47 -0.42 -11.03
C SER A 167 14.09 0.14 -10.74
N TRP A 168 13.06 -0.71 -10.71
CA TRP A 168 11.69 -0.35 -10.39
C TRP A 168 11.55 0.06 -8.90
N LEU A 169 12.13 -0.72 -7.98
CA LEU A 169 12.15 -0.44 -6.54
C LEU A 169 12.79 0.92 -6.26
N LYS A 170 13.97 1.21 -6.86
CA LYS A 170 14.64 2.52 -6.72
C LYS A 170 13.72 3.68 -7.10
N ARG A 171 13.03 3.58 -8.24
CA ARG A 171 12.10 4.62 -8.69
C ARG A 171 10.93 4.81 -7.72
N LYS A 172 10.33 3.71 -7.25
CA LYS A 172 9.15 3.76 -6.36
C LYS A 172 9.50 4.28 -4.97
N LEU A 173 10.60 3.86 -4.38
CA LEU A 173 11.06 4.36 -3.09
C LEU A 173 11.45 5.84 -3.13
N LYS A 174 12.05 6.30 -4.25
CA LYS A 174 12.31 7.73 -4.47
C LYS A 174 11.01 8.55 -4.49
N VAL A 175 9.98 8.08 -5.20
CA VAL A 175 8.64 8.73 -5.23
C VAL A 175 7.97 8.74 -3.87
N ALA A 176 8.20 7.70 -3.07
CA ALA A 176 7.68 7.58 -1.71
C ALA A 176 8.47 8.40 -0.67
N GLU A 177 9.67 8.87 -1.02
CA GLU A 177 10.59 9.59 -0.12
C GLU A 177 10.98 8.77 1.13
N ILE A 178 11.15 7.45 0.95
CA ILE A 178 11.57 6.52 2.02
C ILE A 178 12.63 5.55 1.50
N GLY A 179 13.39 4.95 2.41
CA GLY A 179 14.31 3.86 2.10
C GLY A 179 15.54 4.26 1.27
N SER A 180 15.97 5.53 1.31
CA SER A 180 17.11 6.03 0.51
C SER A 180 18.40 5.24 0.73
N ASN A 181 18.62 4.69 1.93
CA ASN A 181 19.82 3.96 2.32
C ASN A 181 19.59 2.44 2.40
N PHE A 182 18.46 1.95 1.89
CA PHE A 182 18.12 0.52 1.98
C PHE A 182 18.83 -0.28 0.89
N ASP A 183 19.49 -1.39 1.27
CA ASP A 183 20.13 -2.31 0.32
C ASP A 183 19.07 -3.21 -0.35
N LEU A 184 18.63 -2.83 -1.52
CA LEU A 184 17.57 -3.53 -2.26
C LEU A 184 17.94 -4.96 -2.67
N ASN A 185 19.25 -5.29 -2.73
CA ASN A 185 19.69 -6.65 -3.06
C ASN A 185 19.41 -7.64 -1.92
N LYS A 186 19.20 -7.15 -0.70
CA LYS A 186 18.85 -7.97 0.48
C LYS A 186 17.36 -8.25 0.62
N MET A 187 16.51 -7.63 -0.21
CA MET A 187 15.07 -7.89 -0.14
C MET A 187 14.74 -9.33 -0.56
N THR A 188 13.70 -9.87 0.04
CA THR A 188 13.08 -11.13 -0.42
C THR A 188 11.95 -10.80 -1.37
N LYS A 189 11.99 -11.31 -2.60
CA LYS A 189 10.88 -11.26 -3.56
C LYS A 189 9.98 -12.47 -3.36
N VAL A 190 8.67 -12.23 -3.27
CA VAL A 190 7.63 -13.26 -3.10
C VAL A 190 6.63 -13.13 -4.24
N VAL A 191 6.26 -14.27 -4.82
CA VAL A 191 5.30 -14.37 -5.94
C VAL A 191 4.38 -15.57 -5.73
N ALA A 192 3.31 -15.66 -6.51
CA ALA A 192 2.45 -16.86 -6.54
C ALA A 192 3.22 -18.07 -7.10
N GLY A 193 3.16 -19.20 -6.41
CA GLY A 193 3.80 -20.47 -6.82
C GLY A 193 3.08 -21.14 -7.98
N LYS A 194 1.77 -20.96 -8.08
CA LYS A 194 0.95 -21.42 -9.21
C LYS A 194 0.29 -20.20 -9.82
N LYS A 195 0.55 -19.93 -11.10
CA LYS A 195 -0.23 -18.97 -11.86
C LYS A 195 -1.53 -19.64 -12.26
N LEU A 196 -2.65 -19.13 -11.76
CA LEU A 196 -3.98 -19.64 -12.13
C LEU A 196 -4.45 -19.14 -13.50
N TRP A 197 -3.67 -18.29 -14.14
CA TRP A 197 -3.96 -17.69 -15.44
C TRP A 197 -2.81 -18.04 -16.42
N ASN A 198 -2.93 -19.17 -17.07
CA ASN A 198 -2.17 -19.51 -18.29
C ASN A 198 -3.13 -19.58 -19.45
#